data_cb2299a11c741217b23dd06a265bf252
#
_entry.id   cb2299a11c741217b23dd06a265bf252
#
_cell.length_a   1.000
_cell.length_b   1.000
_cell.length_c   1.000
_cell.angle_alpha   90.00
_cell.angle_beta   90.00
_cell.angle_gamma   90.00
#
_symmetry.space_group_name_H-M   'P 1'
#
loop_
_entity.id
_entity.type
_entity.pdbx_description
1 polymer ?
#
loop_
_entity_poly.entity_id
_entity_poly.type
_entity_poly.pdbx_seq_one_letter_code
_entity_poly.pdbx_strand_id
1 'polypeptide(L)' 'AIHKVLHKLNEPYKEVFWLRTFGELSFAQIGALFSKTESWARVTYYRAKIMIKEELQ' A
#
# COMPACT_ATOMS: atom_id res chain seq x y z
N ALA A 1 4.69 -13.06 10.54
CA ALA A 1 3.32 -12.62 10.36
C ALA A 1 3.26 -11.29 9.61
N ILE A 2 2.17 -11.08 8.89
CA ILE A 2 2.04 -9.89 8.04
C ILE A 2 2.06 -8.58 8.84
N HIS A 3 1.58 -8.60 10.07
CA HIS A 3 1.60 -7.39 10.92
C HIS A 3 3.01 -6.87 11.15
N LYS A 4 3.96 -7.77 11.39
CA LYS A 4 5.35 -7.36 11.58
C LYS A 4 5.93 -6.79 10.31
N VAL A 5 5.60 -7.39 9.18
CA VAL A 5 6.08 -6.90 7.88
C VAL A 5 5.53 -5.50 7.59
N LEU A 6 4.22 -5.30 7.85
CA LEU A 6 3.60 -4.00 7.63
C LEU A 6 4.23 -2.91 8.49
N HIS A 7 4.62 -3.25 9.73
CA HIS A 7 5.27 -2.27 10.60
C HIS A 7 6.64 -1.83 10.08
N LYS A 8 7.27 -2.65 9.26
CA LYS A 8 8.57 -2.31 8.67
C LYS A 8 8.45 -1.44 7.44
N LEU A 9 7.25 -1.35 6.85
CA LEU A 9 7.07 -0.51 5.67
C LEU A 9 7.02 0.96 6.06
N ASN A 10 7.64 1.79 5.23
CA ASN A 10 7.56 3.23 5.39
C ASN A 10 6.27 3.76 4.77
N GLU A 11 5.84 4.93 5.23
CA GLU A 11 4.77 5.64 4.56
C GLU A 11 5.29 6.18 3.23
N PRO A 12 4.48 6.27 2.18
CA PRO A 12 3.04 5.97 2.17
C PRO A 12 2.70 4.50 1.87
N TYR A 13 3.69 3.65 1.70
CA TYR A 13 3.48 2.26 1.27
C TYR A 13 2.61 1.48 2.24
N LYS A 14 2.87 1.65 3.52
CA LYS A 14 2.12 0.93 4.55
C LYS A 14 0.64 1.30 4.50
N GLU A 15 0.34 2.58 4.47
CA GLU A 15 -1.05 3.02 4.50
C GLU A 15 -1.79 2.68 3.20
N VAL A 16 -1.13 2.85 2.06
CA VAL A 16 -1.75 2.50 0.78
C VAL A 16 -2.07 1.01 0.73
N PHE A 17 -1.13 0.17 1.17
CA PHE A 17 -1.37 -1.26 1.21
C PHE A 17 -2.54 -1.61 2.12
N TRP A 18 -2.59 -1.02 3.31
CA TRP A 18 -3.64 -1.25 4.27
C TRP A 18 -5.01 -0.85 3.73
N LEU A 19 -5.10 0.34 3.15
CA LEU A 19 -6.36 0.85 2.61
C LEU A 19 -6.89 -0.03 1.47
N ARG A 20 -6.01 -0.51 0.61
CA ARG A 20 -6.43 -1.35 -0.49
C ARG A 20 -6.80 -2.75 -0.03
N THR A 21 -6.01 -3.34 0.85
CA THR A 21 -6.18 -4.74 1.24
C THR A 21 -7.28 -4.92 2.28
N PHE A 22 -7.29 -4.08 3.31
CA PHE A 22 -8.23 -4.22 4.42
C PHE A 22 -9.37 -3.21 4.36
N GLY A 23 -9.10 -2.02 3.83
CA GLY A 23 -10.14 -1.01 3.67
C GLY A 23 -10.98 -1.18 2.42
N GLU A 24 -10.54 -2.02 1.51
CA GLU A 24 -11.23 -2.33 0.25
C GLU A 24 -11.51 -1.09 -0.61
N LEU A 25 -10.65 -0.08 -0.49
CA LEU A 25 -10.78 1.14 -1.29
C LEU A 25 -10.24 0.91 -2.69
N SER A 26 -10.82 1.61 -3.66
CA SER A 26 -10.30 1.61 -5.02
C SER A 26 -9.03 2.44 -5.09
N PHE A 27 -8.23 2.23 -6.14
CA PHE A 27 -7.04 3.05 -6.34
C PHE A 27 -7.40 4.52 -6.54
N ALA A 28 -8.53 4.79 -7.19
CA ALA A 28 -8.99 6.16 -7.37
C ALA A 28 -9.29 6.81 -6.01
N GLN A 29 -9.93 6.08 -5.11
CA GLN A 29 -10.22 6.58 -3.77
C GLN A 29 -8.95 6.81 -2.97
N ILE A 30 -8.01 5.88 -3.06
CA ILE A 30 -6.73 6.00 -2.35
C ILE A 30 -5.96 7.20 -2.88
N GLY A 31 -5.89 7.35 -4.21
CA GLY A 31 -5.23 8.51 -4.80
C GLY A 31 -5.82 9.81 -4.29
N ALA A 32 -7.14 9.89 -4.25
CA ALA A 32 -7.83 11.10 -3.78
C ALA A 32 -7.47 11.41 -2.32
N LEU A 33 -7.39 10.40 -1.47
CA LEU A 33 -7.04 10.60 -0.06
C LEU A 33 -5.65 11.21 0.12
N PHE A 34 -4.73 10.89 -0.77
CA PHE A 34 -3.35 11.40 -0.71
C PHE A 34 -3.14 12.60 -1.62
N SER A 35 -4.18 13.12 -2.24
CA SER A 35 -4.08 14.19 -3.24
C SER A 35 -3.17 13.79 -4.38
N LYS A 36 -3.27 12.55 -4.80
CA LYS A 36 -2.50 11.97 -5.89
C LYS A 36 -3.44 11.35 -6.91
N THR A 37 -2.87 10.83 -7.99
CA THR A 37 -3.63 10.20 -9.05
C THR A 37 -3.94 8.75 -8.72
N GLU A 38 -4.88 8.18 -9.48
CA GLU A 38 -5.16 6.75 -9.40
C GLU A 38 -3.91 5.94 -9.78
N SER A 39 -3.18 6.38 -10.80
CA SER A 39 -1.96 5.70 -11.23
C SER A 39 -0.91 5.67 -10.12
N TRP A 40 -0.78 6.78 -9.39
CA TRP A 40 0.13 6.83 -8.26
C TRP A 40 -0.23 5.79 -7.21
N ALA A 41 -1.52 5.67 -6.90
CA ALA A 41 -1.99 4.72 -5.91
C ALA A 41 -1.69 3.29 -6.34
N ARG A 42 -1.95 2.97 -7.62
CA ARG A 42 -1.69 1.64 -8.16
C ARG A 42 -0.21 1.28 -8.09
N VAL A 43 0.65 2.18 -8.54
CA VAL A 43 2.10 1.95 -8.50
C VAL A 43 2.58 1.79 -7.06
N THR A 44 2.13 2.66 -6.17
CA THR A 44 2.52 2.61 -4.78
C THR A 44 2.11 1.30 -4.12
N TYR A 45 0.90 0.83 -4.41
CA TYR A 45 0.41 -0.43 -3.89
C TYR A 45 1.27 -1.62 -4.36
N TYR A 46 1.59 -1.67 -5.65
CA TYR A 46 2.39 -2.78 -6.18
C TYR A 46 3.81 -2.76 -5.64
N ARG A 47 4.37 -1.58 -5.42
CA ARG A 47 5.69 -1.47 -4.77
C ARG A 47 5.62 -1.99 -3.34
N ALA A 48 4.55 -1.66 -2.63
CA ALA A 48 4.36 -2.16 -1.27
C ALA A 48 4.28 -3.69 -1.26
N LYS A 49 3.56 -4.28 -2.22
CA LYS A 49 3.45 -5.73 -2.33
C LYS A 49 4.83 -6.37 -2.53
N ILE A 50 5.66 -5.77 -3.37
CA ILE A 50 7.01 -6.29 -3.61
C ILE A 50 7.83 -6.23 -2.33
N MET A 51 7.77 -5.12 -1.62
CA MET A 51 8.49 -4.97 -0.36
C MET A 51 8.08 -6.02 0.66
N ILE A 52 6.77 -6.26 0.77
CA ILE A 52 6.24 -7.27 1.70
C ILE A 52 6.73 -8.66 1.30
N LYS A 53 6.67 -8.97 0.01
CA LYS A 53 7.11 -10.26 -0.50
C LYS A 53 8.58 -10.51 -0.19
N GLU A 54 9.41 -9.49 -0.36
CA GLU A 54 10.84 -9.60 -0.07
C GLU A 54 11.09 -9.86 1.42
N GLU A 55 10.32 -9.21 2.28
CA GLU A 55 10.47 -9.41 3.72
C GLU A 55 10.02 -10.80 4.16
N LEU A 56 9.04 -11.39 3.47
CA LEU A 56 8.54 -12.71 3.81
C LEU A 56 9.40 -13.86 3.29
N GLN A 57 10.31 -13.58 2.38
CA GLN A 57 11.25 -14.60 1.89
C GLN A 57 12.50 -14.69 2.80
#